data_d7fc267d34de69ad12efb9927e0ef0d1
#
_entry.id   d7fc267d34de69ad12efb9927e0ef0d1
#
_cell.length_a   1.000
_cell.length_b   1.000
_cell.length_c   1.000
_cell.angle_alpha   90.00
_cell.angle_beta   90.00
_cell.angle_gamma   90.00
#
_symmetry.space_group_name_H-M   'P 1'
#
loop_
_entity.id
_entity.type
_entity.pdbx_description
1 polymer ?
#
loop_
_entity_poly.entity_id
_entity_poly.type
_entity_poly.pdbx_seq_one_letter_code
_entity_poly.pdbx_strand_id
1 'polypeptide(L)'
;MFIVGLPRSGTTLTEQILASHPRVFGAGELADIPRMVKSLRPDYPQCFETLDGDALGELAGEYLAEIDRLAGAEPARVTDKMPINSLHLGLIAKLFPSARIIYCRRDPRDIAVSCFVELFDLEHDYTADFKDFAGYFLEHERLAEHWTPGAADLHPRAALRGSDR
;
A
#
# COMPACT_ATOMS: atom_id res chain seq x y z
N MET A 1 -9.65 -0.50 -2.91
CA MET A 1 -8.47 0.12 -3.56
C MET A 1 -7.39 0.27 -2.52
N PHE A 2 -6.12 -0.01 -2.88
CA PHE A 2 -5.00 0.17 -1.95
C PHE A 2 -4.16 1.38 -2.36
N ILE A 3 -3.81 2.22 -1.39
CA ILE A 3 -2.91 3.37 -1.57
C ILE A 3 -1.66 3.08 -0.75
N VAL A 4 -0.56 2.86 -1.42
CA VAL A 4 0.68 2.35 -0.84
C VAL A 4 1.90 3.19 -1.27
N GLY A 5 3.03 2.97 -0.65
CA GLY A 5 4.29 3.64 -0.94
C GLY A 5 5.11 3.83 0.32
N LEU A 6 6.19 4.57 0.24
CA LEU A 6 6.93 4.93 1.44
C LEU A 6 6.15 5.93 2.31
N PRO A 7 6.35 5.94 3.63
CA PRO A 7 5.89 7.05 4.46
C PRO A 7 6.33 8.39 3.87
N ARG A 8 5.51 9.42 3.99
CA ARG A 8 5.79 10.78 3.45
C ARG A 8 5.81 10.90 1.92
N SER A 9 5.43 9.85 1.18
CA SER A 9 5.33 9.89 -0.29
C SER A 9 4.05 10.54 -0.83
N GLY A 10 3.13 10.99 0.06
CA GLY A 10 1.88 11.65 -0.33
C GLY A 10 0.66 10.73 -0.32
N THR A 11 0.74 9.55 0.29
CA THR A 11 -0.38 8.60 0.40
C THR A 11 -1.63 9.21 1.05
N THR A 12 -1.46 9.96 2.14
CA THR A 12 -2.58 10.64 2.84
C THR A 12 -3.27 11.68 1.95
N LEU A 13 -2.49 12.50 1.24
CA LEU A 13 -3.05 13.48 0.31
C LEU A 13 -3.82 12.79 -0.82
N THR A 14 -3.27 11.72 -1.35
CA THR A 14 -3.92 10.92 -2.40
C THR A 14 -5.26 10.36 -1.92
N GLU A 15 -5.31 9.82 -0.70
CA GLU A 15 -6.55 9.35 -0.12
C GLU A 15 -7.57 10.47 0.06
N GLN A 16 -7.16 11.62 0.61
CA GLN A 16 -8.05 12.77 0.81
C GLN A 16 -8.64 13.28 -0.50
N ILE A 17 -7.84 13.33 -1.58
CA ILE A 17 -8.30 13.70 -2.92
C ILE A 17 -9.37 12.71 -3.40
N LEU A 18 -9.14 11.41 -3.27
CA LEU A 18 -10.09 10.39 -3.69
C LEU A 18 -11.36 10.39 -2.84
N ALA A 19 -11.21 10.51 -1.53
CA ALA A 19 -12.32 10.54 -0.57
C ALA A 19 -13.12 11.84 -0.61
N SER A 20 -12.68 12.87 -1.33
CA SER A 20 -13.51 14.05 -1.61
C SER A 20 -14.68 13.73 -2.55
N HIS A 21 -14.62 12.60 -3.25
CA HIS A 21 -15.74 12.14 -4.08
C HIS A 21 -16.77 11.42 -3.21
N PRO A 22 -18.09 11.77 -3.30
CA PRO A 22 -19.13 11.26 -2.39
C PRO A 22 -19.35 9.74 -2.44
N ARG A 23 -18.85 9.06 -3.48
CA ARG A 23 -18.94 7.60 -3.63
C ARG A 23 -17.68 6.87 -3.20
N VAL A 24 -16.71 7.54 -2.59
CA VAL A 24 -15.45 6.95 -2.14
C VAL A 24 -15.35 7.14 -0.63
N PHE A 25 -15.16 6.03 0.08
CA PHE A 25 -14.90 6.02 1.51
C PHE A 25 -13.41 5.84 1.76
N GLY A 26 -12.79 6.77 2.45
CA GLY A 26 -11.39 6.66 2.90
C GLY A 26 -11.33 5.92 4.23
N ALA A 27 -10.88 4.67 4.23
CA ALA A 27 -10.80 3.88 5.47
C ALA A 27 -9.53 4.18 6.30
N GLY A 28 -8.62 4.99 5.76
CA GLY A 28 -7.37 5.29 6.45
C GLY A 28 -6.39 4.11 6.46
N GLU A 29 -5.63 3.99 7.55
CA GLU A 29 -4.61 2.96 7.73
C GLU A 29 -5.20 1.73 8.41
N LEU A 30 -5.53 0.70 7.61
CA LEU A 30 -6.04 -0.56 8.11
C LEU A 30 -4.89 -1.50 8.47
N ALA A 31 -4.95 -2.06 9.69
CA ALA A 31 -3.94 -2.99 10.17
C ALA A 31 -4.17 -4.44 9.68
N ASP A 32 -5.13 -4.68 8.80
CA ASP A 32 -5.59 -6.03 8.44
C ASP A 32 -4.54 -6.79 7.65
N ILE A 33 -3.97 -6.21 6.61
CA ILE A 33 -2.87 -6.85 5.85
C ILE A 33 -1.66 -7.12 6.75
N PRO A 34 -1.13 -6.17 7.54
CA PRO A 34 -0.09 -6.45 8.52
C PRO A 34 -0.44 -7.55 9.51
N ARG A 35 -1.68 -7.62 10.00
CA ARG A 35 -2.14 -8.70 10.89
C ARG A 35 -2.14 -10.06 10.20
N MET A 36 -2.63 -10.15 8.96
CA MET A 36 -2.58 -11.37 8.14
C MET A 36 -1.15 -11.85 7.96
N VAL A 37 -0.24 -10.95 7.56
CA VAL A 37 1.19 -11.28 7.42
C VAL A 37 1.76 -11.83 8.72
N LYS A 38 1.39 -11.23 9.85
CA LYS A 38 1.84 -11.69 11.17
C LYS A 38 1.29 -13.09 11.51
N SER A 39 0.05 -13.40 11.14
CA SER A 39 -0.54 -14.74 11.35
C SER A 39 0.09 -15.81 10.46
N LEU A 40 0.60 -15.43 9.29
CA LEU A 40 1.28 -16.33 8.36
C LEU A 40 2.76 -16.59 8.72
N ARG A 41 3.33 -15.88 9.71
CA ARG A 41 4.69 -16.15 10.17
C ARG A 41 4.75 -17.46 10.99
N PRO A 42 5.90 -18.15 11.01
CA PRO A 42 7.21 -17.74 10.47
C PRO A 42 7.38 -17.95 8.95
N ASP A 43 6.44 -18.60 8.27
CA ASP A 43 6.63 -19.10 6.90
C ASP A 43 6.41 -18.02 5.82
N TYR A 44 5.96 -16.83 6.19
CA TYR A 44 5.82 -15.73 5.25
C TYR A 44 7.19 -15.09 4.94
N PRO A 45 7.55 -14.82 3.67
CA PRO A 45 6.73 -14.94 2.46
C PRO A 45 6.73 -16.34 1.81
N GLN A 46 7.52 -17.31 2.28
CA GLN A 46 7.67 -18.63 1.65
C GLN A 46 6.36 -19.40 1.55
N CYS A 47 5.47 -19.28 2.53
CA CYS A 47 4.14 -19.91 2.49
C CYS A 47 3.25 -19.40 1.35
N PHE A 48 3.63 -18.31 0.69
CA PHE A 48 2.87 -17.70 -0.39
C PHE A 48 2.58 -18.67 -1.54
N GLU A 49 3.50 -19.58 -1.84
CA GLU A 49 3.35 -20.57 -2.89
C GLU A 49 2.39 -21.71 -2.49
N THR A 50 2.25 -21.97 -1.20
CA THR A 50 1.46 -23.08 -0.65
C THR A 50 0.07 -22.67 -0.18
N LEU A 51 -0.25 -21.37 -0.14
CA LEU A 51 -1.60 -20.89 0.17
C LEU A 51 -2.56 -21.34 -0.92
N ASP A 52 -3.49 -22.22 -0.56
CA ASP A 52 -4.54 -22.69 -1.44
C ASP A 52 -5.71 -21.68 -1.56
N GLY A 53 -6.68 -22.02 -2.41
CA GLY A 53 -7.82 -21.15 -2.67
C GLY A 53 -8.72 -20.95 -1.46
N ASP A 54 -8.85 -21.96 -0.61
CA ASP A 54 -9.71 -21.91 0.57
C ASP A 54 -9.11 -20.98 1.64
N ALA A 55 -7.83 -21.14 1.95
CA ALA A 55 -7.12 -20.25 2.87
C ALA A 55 -7.09 -18.79 2.39
N LEU A 56 -6.87 -18.58 1.09
CA LEU A 56 -6.96 -17.24 0.51
C LEU A 56 -8.37 -16.67 0.58
N GLY A 57 -9.38 -17.49 0.38
CA GLY A 57 -10.79 -17.12 0.48
C GLY A 57 -11.17 -16.69 1.91
N GLU A 58 -10.71 -17.41 2.92
CA GLU A 58 -10.92 -17.06 4.33
C GLU A 58 -10.29 -15.71 4.67
N LEU A 59 -9.00 -15.54 4.36
CA LEU A 59 -8.28 -14.28 4.61
C LEU A 59 -8.92 -13.09 3.88
N ALA A 60 -9.30 -13.27 2.62
CA ALA A 60 -9.98 -12.23 1.86
C ALA A 60 -11.36 -11.91 2.44
N GLY A 61 -12.10 -12.94 2.88
CA GLY A 61 -13.42 -12.78 3.51
C GLY A 61 -13.36 -11.99 4.82
N GLU A 62 -12.39 -12.25 5.68
CA GLU A 62 -12.16 -11.49 6.91
C GLU A 62 -11.90 -10.01 6.62
N TYR A 63 -11.03 -9.72 5.66
CA TYR A 63 -10.72 -8.35 5.24
C TYR A 63 -11.95 -7.63 4.68
N LEU A 64 -12.71 -8.29 3.81
CA LEU A 64 -13.90 -7.69 3.20
C LEU A 64 -14.99 -7.43 4.24
N ALA A 65 -15.17 -8.32 5.22
CA ALA A 65 -16.10 -8.11 6.32
C ALA A 65 -15.75 -6.88 7.16
N GLU A 66 -14.45 -6.62 7.39
CA GLU A 66 -14.03 -5.40 8.08
C GLU A 66 -14.28 -4.15 7.21
N ILE A 67 -14.02 -4.21 5.92
CA ILE A 67 -14.34 -3.12 4.97
C ILE A 67 -15.84 -2.80 5.01
N ASP A 68 -16.71 -3.82 4.96
CA ASP A 68 -18.16 -3.65 4.98
C ASP A 68 -18.65 -3.07 6.32
N ARG A 69 -18.02 -3.48 7.43
CA ARG A 69 -18.31 -2.93 8.77
C ARG A 69 -17.97 -1.45 8.88
N LEU A 70 -16.86 -1.01 8.27
CA LEU A 70 -16.39 0.38 8.34
C LEU A 70 -17.15 1.30 7.39
N ALA A 71 -17.32 0.86 6.15
CA ALA A 71 -17.84 1.70 5.08
C ALA A 71 -19.36 1.60 4.91
N GLY A 72 -19.98 0.50 5.37
CA GLY A 72 -21.38 0.20 5.07
C GLY A 72 -21.62 -0.06 3.58
N ALA A 73 -22.90 -0.04 3.17
CA ALA A 73 -23.31 -0.39 1.81
C ALA A 73 -23.27 0.78 0.80
N GLU A 74 -23.07 2.00 1.26
CA GLU A 74 -23.24 3.22 0.44
C GLU A 74 -22.08 3.49 -0.56
N PRO A 75 -20.80 3.38 -0.18
CA PRO A 75 -19.72 3.78 -1.08
C PRO A 75 -19.50 2.79 -2.20
N ALA A 76 -19.31 3.29 -3.43
CA ALA A 76 -18.97 2.45 -4.57
C ALA A 76 -17.51 1.98 -4.54
N ARG A 77 -16.66 2.64 -3.77
CA ARG A 77 -15.24 2.33 -3.59
C ARG A 77 -14.80 2.64 -2.17
N VAL A 78 -13.93 1.78 -1.65
CA VAL A 78 -13.24 2.00 -0.37
C VAL A 78 -11.73 2.03 -0.65
N THR A 79 -11.03 2.95 0.02
CA THR A 79 -9.56 3.00 0.01
C THR A 79 -9.01 2.50 1.33
N ASP A 80 -8.00 1.66 1.26
CA ASP A 80 -7.10 1.31 2.36
C ASP A 80 -5.77 2.01 2.08
N LYS A 81 -5.44 3.00 2.89
CA LYS A 81 -4.24 3.79 2.75
C LYS A 81 -3.26 3.39 3.87
N MET A 82 -2.62 2.27 3.70
CA MET A 82 -1.55 1.81 4.58
C MET A 82 -0.24 1.76 3.78
N PRO A 83 0.68 2.72 4.00
CA PRO A 83 1.92 2.81 3.23
C PRO A 83 2.71 1.50 3.19
N ILE A 84 2.85 0.83 4.34
CA ILE A 84 3.63 -0.41 4.48
C ILE A 84 3.04 -1.59 3.69
N ASN A 85 1.79 -1.53 3.27
CA ASN A 85 1.20 -2.55 2.38
C ASN A 85 1.95 -2.66 1.04
N SER A 86 2.79 -1.69 0.71
CA SER A 86 3.74 -1.76 -0.40
C SER A 86 4.70 -2.96 -0.33
N LEU A 87 5.02 -3.44 0.86
CA LEU A 87 5.83 -4.64 1.07
C LEU A 87 5.07 -5.94 0.79
N HIS A 88 3.75 -5.88 0.66
CA HIS A 88 2.85 -7.03 0.58
C HIS A 88 2.02 -7.06 -0.71
N LEU A 89 2.48 -6.38 -1.76
CA LEU A 89 1.75 -6.25 -3.04
C LEU A 89 1.42 -7.61 -3.66
N GLY A 90 2.30 -8.58 -3.56
CA GLY A 90 2.06 -9.93 -4.05
C GLY A 90 0.91 -10.63 -3.32
N LEU A 91 0.84 -10.52 -1.99
CA LEU A 91 -0.25 -11.06 -1.19
C LEU A 91 -1.57 -10.35 -1.55
N ILE A 92 -1.55 -9.03 -1.61
CA ILE A 92 -2.73 -8.22 -1.99
C ILE A 92 -3.26 -8.61 -3.38
N ALA A 93 -2.36 -8.77 -4.36
CA ALA A 93 -2.75 -9.16 -5.71
C ALA A 93 -3.36 -10.58 -5.75
N LYS A 94 -2.89 -11.49 -4.89
CA LYS A 94 -3.41 -12.85 -4.78
C LYS A 94 -4.76 -12.89 -4.08
N LEU A 95 -4.93 -12.13 -2.99
CA LEU A 95 -6.19 -12.02 -2.26
C LEU A 95 -7.27 -11.26 -3.06
N PHE A 96 -6.87 -10.21 -3.77
CA PHE A 96 -7.79 -9.27 -4.41
C PHE A 96 -7.37 -8.99 -5.87
N PRO A 97 -7.52 -9.96 -6.79
CA PRO A 97 -7.05 -9.82 -8.18
C PRO A 97 -7.67 -8.63 -8.94
N SER A 98 -8.87 -8.19 -8.52
CA SER A 98 -9.57 -7.04 -9.12
C SER A 98 -9.30 -5.71 -8.41
N ALA A 99 -8.50 -5.70 -7.34
CA ALA A 99 -8.19 -4.48 -6.64
C ALA A 99 -7.33 -3.55 -7.48
N ARG A 100 -7.54 -2.24 -7.30
CA ARG A 100 -6.66 -1.22 -7.86
C ARG A 100 -5.66 -0.80 -6.82
N ILE A 101 -4.40 -0.71 -7.21
CA ILE A 101 -3.30 -0.27 -6.36
C ILE A 101 -2.80 1.07 -6.90
N ILE A 102 -2.72 2.05 -6.01
CA ILE A 102 -2.11 3.35 -6.27
C ILE A 102 -0.80 3.37 -5.49
N TYR A 103 0.30 3.34 -6.22
CA TYR A 103 1.64 3.39 -5.64
C TYR A 103 2.14 4.84 -5.68
N CYS A 104 2.22 5.49 -4.51
CA CYS A 104 2.67 6.86 -4.38
C CYS A 104 4.21 6.92 -4.41
N ARG A 105 4.73 7.72 -5.32
CA ARG A 105 6.17 8.01 -5.45
C ARG A 105 6.45 9.49 -5.27
N ARG A 106 7.58 9.79 -4.64
CA ARG A 106 8.09 11.13 -4.43
C ARG A 106 9.62 11.10 -4.55
N ASP A 107 10.25 12.24 -4.76
CA ASP A 107 11.73 12.32 -4.74
C ASP A 107 12.26 11.74 -3.42
N PRO A 108 13.20 10.77 -3.47
CA PRO A 108 13.72 10.11 -2.27
C PRO A 108 14.39 11.06 -1.29
N ARG A 109 14.98 12.15 -1.77
CA ARG A 109 15.60 13.18 -0.91
C ARG A 109 14.54 13.92 -0.10
N ASP A 110 13.41 14.23 -0.71
CA ASP A 110 12.29 14.87 -0.04
C ASP A 110 11.66 13.95 1.01
N ILE A 111 11.56 12.64 0.69
CA ILE A 111 11.08 11.64 1.64
C ILE A 111 12.06 11.53 2.81
N ALA A 112 13.36 11.37 2.53
CA ALA A 112 14.40 11.23 3.53
C ALA A 112 14.39 12.39 4.53
N VAL A 113 14.40 13.63 4.04
CA VAL A 113 14.35 14.82 4.90
C VAL A 113 13.04 14.86 5.69
N SER A 114 11.91 14.58 5.05
CA SER A 114 10.61 14.57 5.73
C SER A 114 10.51 13.49 6.81
N CYS A 115 11.11 12.33 6.58
CA CYS A 115 11.18 11.25 7.57
C CYS A 115 12.14 11.59 8.72
N PHE A 116 13.30 12.19 8.42
CA PHE A 116 14.30 12.54 9.42
C PHE A 116 13.82 13.57 10.46
N VAL A 117 12.94 14.49 10.04
CA VAL A 117 12.38 15.50 10.95
C VAL A 117 11.11 15.06 11.68
N GLU A 118 10.57 13.90 11.31
CA GLU A 118 9.39 13.31 11.94
C GLU A 118 9.84 12.31 13.02
N LEU A 119 9.15 12.30 14.16
CA LEU A 119 9.37 11.26 15.17
C LEU A 119 8.57 10.02 14.80
N PHE A 120 9.25 9.07 14.18
CA PHE A 120 8.69 7.73 13.96
C PHE A 120 8.98 6.83 15.17
N ASP A 121 8.16 5.78 15.31
CA ASP A 121 8.41 4.72 16.28
C ASP A 121 9.58 3.81 15.86
N LEU A 122 9.91 2.86 16.72
CA LEU A 122 11.05 1.94 16.52
C LEU A 122 10.92 1.02 15.29
N GLU A 123 9.74 0.94 14.68
CA GLU A 123 9.54 0.14 13.45
C GLU A 123 10.10 0.85 12.20
N HIS A 124 10.46 2.13 12.33
CA HIS A 124 10.97 2.97 11.25
C HIS A 124 12.38 3.51 11.55
N ASP A 125 13.21 2.73 12.24
CA ASP A 125 14.56 3.12 12.65
C ASP A 125 15.47 3.55 11.49
N TYR A 126 15.24 2.99 10.27
CA TYR A 126 15.93 3.39 9.05
C TYR A 126 15.74 4.89 8.70
N THR A 127 14.78 5.57 9.29
CA THR A 127 14.53 7.01 9.04
C THR A 127 15.47 7.92 9.81
N ALA A 128 16.18 7.40 10.81
CA ALA A 128 17.08 8.15 11.67
C ALA A 128 18.47 8.42 11.03
N ASP A 129 18.82 7.71 9.97
CA ASP A 129 20.08 7.86 9.24
C ASP A 129 19.85 7.87 7.73
N PHE A 130 20.44 8.80 7.00
CA PHE A 130 20.26 8.94 5.55
C PHE A 130 20.84 7.77 4.76
N LYS A 131 21.89 7.11 5.26
CA LYS A 131 22.46 5.94 4.59
C LYS A 131 21.56 4.72 4.72
N ASP A 132 21.00 4.53 5.92
CA ASP A 132 20.06 3.46 6.19
C ASP A 132 18.77 3.68 5.40
N PHE A 133 18.28 4.91 5.35
CA PHE A 133 17.16 5.27 4.48
C PHE A 133 17.43 4.97 3.01
N ALA A 134 18.61 5.32 2.49
CA ALA A 134 18.96 5.05 1.10
C ALA A 134 18.98 3.54 0.79
N GLY A 135 19.52 2.72 1.69
CA GLY A 135 19.50 1.27 1.59
C GLY A 135 18.07 0.72 1.55
N TYR A 136 17.25 1.14 2.50
CA TYR A 136 15.84 0.75 2.57
C TYR A 136 15.06 1.18 1.32
N PHE A 137 15.27 2.41 0.85
CA PHE A 137 14.63 2.93 -0.37
C PHE A 137 14.93 2.06 -1.59
N LEU A 138 16.20 1.69 -1.81
CA LEU A 138 16.61 0.88 -2.96
C LEU A 138 15.99 -0.51 -2.94
N GLU A 139 15.95 -1.16 -1.78
CA GLU A 139 15.33 -2.48 -1.65
C GLU A 139 13.79 -2.40 -1.79
N HIS A 140 13.19 -1.33 -1.30
CA HIS A 140 11.75 -1.08 -1.45
C HIS A 140 11.36 -0.87 -2.93
N GLU A 141 12.15 -0.10 -3.69
CA GLU A 141 11.93 0.08 -5.13
C GLU A 141 12.12 -1.25 -5.91
N ARG A 142 13.15 -2.04 -5.59
CA ARG A 142 13.34 -3.38 -6.17
C ARG A 142 12.14 -4.29 -5.96
N LEU A 143 11.59 -4.29 -4.74
CA LEU A 143 10.40 -5.07 -4.43
C LEU A 143 9.17 -4.58 -5.20
N ALA A 144 8.99 -3.27 -5.27
CA ALA A 144 7.90 -2.66 -6.03
C ALA A 144 7.99 -3.01 -7.53
N GLU A 145 9.17 -2.95 -8.12
CA GLU A 145 9.41 -3.33 -9.52
C GLU A 145 9.13 -4.82 -9.77
N HIS A 146 9.48 -5.68 -8.80
CA HIS A 146 9.21 -7.12 -8.91
C HIS A 146 7.71 -7.42 -9.02
N TRP A 147 6.88 -6.72 -8.23
CA TRP A 147 5.44 -6.97 -8.19
C TRP A 147 4.63 -6.18 -9.23
N THR A 148 5.27 -5.28 -9.95
CA THR A 148 4.61 -4.44 -10.97
C THR A 148 5.25 -4.62 -12.36
N PRO A 149 5.26 -5.82 -12.95
CA PRO A 149 5.77 -6.02 -14.30
C PRO A 149 4.95 -5.17 -15.27
N GLY A 150 5.58 -4.19 -15.90
CA GLY A 150 4.94 -3.17 -16.75
C GLY A 150 4.55 -1.87 -16.04
N ALA A 151 4.96 -1.64 -14.79
CA ALA A 151 4.70 -0.42 -14.02
C ALA A 151 5.28 0.88 -14.63
N ALA A 152 5.97 0.81 -15.74
CA ALA A 152 6.30 2.00 -16.54
C ALA A 152 5.04 2.82 -16.89
N ASP A 153 3.86 2.18 -16.95
CA ASP A 153 2.58 2.82 -17.23
C ASP A 153 1.84 3.34 -15.97
N LEU A 154 2.31 2.99 -14.76
CA LEU A 154 1.71 3.44 -13.49
C LEU A 154 2.38 4.68 -12.90
N HIS A 155 3.24 5.34 -13.65
CA HIS A 155 3.82 6.61 -13.23
C HIS A 155 2.73 7.67 -13.03
N PRO A 156 2.73 8.45 -11.94
CA PRO A 156 1.85 9.63 -11.78
C PRO A 156 1.93 10.63 -12.95
N ARG A 157 3.03 10.62 -13.71
CA ARG A 157 3.16 11.39 -14.96
C ARG A 157 2.19 10.96 -16.07
N ALA A 158 1.70 9.72 -16.06
CA ALA A 158 0.72 9.26 -17.05
C ALA A 158 -0.70 9.75 -16.73
N ALA A 159 -1.03 9.90 -15.46
CA ALA A 159 -2.36 10.38 -15.03
C ALA A 159 -2.59 11.88 -15.29
N LEU A 160 -1.53 12.67 -15.49
CA LEU A 160 -1.63 14.12 -15.72
C LEU A 160 -1.55 14.53 -17.20
N ARG A 161 -1.41 13.59 -18.14
CA ARG A 161 -1.37 13.88 -19.59
C ARG A 161 -2.72 13.80 -20.30
N GLY A 162 -3.83 13.77 -19.58
CA GLY A 162 -5.19 13.54 -20.10
C GLY A 162 -6.13 14.74 -20.14
N SER A 163 -5.67 15.99 -20.10
CA SER A 163 -6.58 17.14 -20.15
C SER A 163 -6.09 18.33 -21.00
N ASP A 164 -5.48 18.07 -22.14
CA ASP A 164 -5.36 19.08 -23.18
C ASP A 164 -6.18 18.65 -24.41
N ARG A 165 -7.50 18.88 -24.33
CA ARG A 165 -8.39 19.23 -25.45
C ARG A 165 -9.71 19.78 -24.93
#